data_fe11e2cf2c0b83eb25f6a8e292319527
#
_entry.id   fe11e2cf2c0b83eb25f6a8e292319527
#
_cell.length_a   1.000
_cell.length_b   1.000
_cell.length_c   1.000
_cell.angle_alpha   90.00
_cell.angle_beta   90.00
_cell.angle_gamma   90.00
#
_symmetry.space_group_name_H-M   'P 1'
#
loop_
_entity.id
_entity.type
_entity.pdbx_description
1 polymer ?
#
loop_
_entity_poly.entity_id
_entity_poly.type
_entity_poly.pdbx_seq_one_letter_code
_entity_poly.pdbx_strand_id
1 'polypeptide(L)'
;MGAAQRMLDRVDRGVGVGLERLVRGHHHRRLRRLGHTSVFEFAAGSGLWALTGPPPRSGNAVEVLVDGERVCGAIAAELAGAHSQVHIAGWHLTPGFELTRDGDPSTVRDVLAGLAERVDVRVLLWAGPPVPAFQPTRKMVRAVRAQLQG
;
A
#
# COMPACT_ATOMS: atom_id res chain seq x y z
N MET A 1 10.80 32.32 14.06
CA MET A 1 10.46 31.09 14.83
C MET A 1 10.79 31.32 16.30
N GLY A 2 9.78 31.26 17.18
CA GLY A 2 9.93 31.53 18.61
C GLY A 2 10.68 30.43 19.37
N ALA A 3 11.20 30.79 20.55
CA ALA A 3 11.92 29.84 21.42
C ALA A 3 11.06 28.62 21.80
N ALA A 4 9.76 28.83 22.02
CA ALA A 4 8.79 27.76 22.30
C ALA A 4 8.68 26.72 21.17
N GLN A 5 8.66 27.16 19.90
CA GLN A 5 8.61 26.26 18.75
C GLN A 5 9.84 25.38 18.67
N ARG A 6 11.04 25.96 18.87
CA ARG A 6 12.30 25.18 18.88
C ARG A 6 12.37 24.16 20.03
N MET A 7 11.74 24.46 21.16
CA MET A 7 11.65 23.54 22.30
C MET A 7 10.72 22.37 21.97
N LEU A 8 9.53 22.64 21.40
CA LEU A 8 8.60 21.61 20.96
C LEU A 8 9.21 20.68 19.91
N ASP A 9 9.87 21.23 18.89
CA ASP A 9 10.55 20.46 17.84
C ASP A 9 11.67 19.56 18.41
N ARG A 10 12.34 20.03 19.47
CA ARG A 10 13.39 19.23 20.13
C ARG A 10 12.81 18.08 20.94
N VAL A 11 11.69 18.31 21.65
CA VAL A 11 10.98 17.28 22.41
C VAL A 11 10.39 16.24 21.44
N ASP A 12 9.71 16.67 20.38
CA ASP A 12 9.13 15.79 19.37
C ASP A 12 10.18 14.91 18.72
N ARG A 13 11.33 15.50 18.32
CA ARG A 13 12.47 14.74 17.79
C ARG A 13 13.03 13.73 18.81
N GLY A 14 13.12 14.11 20.09
CA GLY A 14 13.58 13.23 21.15
C GLY A 14 12.65 12.04 21.36
N VAL A 15 11.34 12.29 21.37
CA VAL A 15 10.30 11.25 21.47
C VAL A 15 10.34 10.33 20.25
N GLY A 16 10.44 10.90 19.05
CA GLY A 16 10.53 10.13 17.81
C GLY A 16 11.74 9.18 17.78
N VAL A 17 12.92 9.68 18.12
CA VAL A 17 14.13 8.85 18.21
C VAL A 17 14.02 7.77 19.29
N GLY A 18 13.41 8.09 20.43
CA GLY A 18 13.17 7.11 21.51
C GLY A 18 12.24 5.98 21.06
N LEU A 19 11.14 6.33 20.41
CA LEU A 19 10.17 5.38 19.87
C LEU A 19 10.79 4.51 18.76
N GLU A 20 11.54 5.10 17.85
CA GLU A 20 12.24 4.36 16.80
C GLU A 20 13.19 3.31 17.39
N ARG A 21 13.97 3.68 18.40
CA ARG A 21 14.89 2.75 19.07
C ARG A 21 14.16 1.59 19.75
N LEU A 22 13.03 1.87 20.41
CA LEU A 22 12.18 0.85 21.03
C LEU A 22 11.61 -0.13 20.01
N VAL A 23 11.01 0.39 18.93
CA VAL A 23 10.44 -0.42 17.85
C VAL A 23 11.52 -1.24 17.16
N ARG A 24 12.65 -0.63 16.81
CA ARG A 24 13.79 -1.30 16.18
C ARG A 24 14.35 -2.40 17.10
N GLY A 25 14.52 -2.12 18.39
CA GLY A 25 14.97 -3.10 19.38
C GLY A 25 13.98 -4.26 19.56
N HIS A 26 12.67 -3.99 19.51
CA HIS A 26 11.65 -5.03 19.56
C HIS A 26 11.72 -5.94 18.32
N HIS A 27 11.78 -5.36 17.12
CA HIS A 27 11.90 -6.12 15.87
C HIS A 27 13.18 -6.95 15.81
N HIS A 28 14.32 -6.39 16.23
CA HIS A 28 15.59 -7.10 16.31
C HIS A 28 15.50 -8.35 17.21
N ARG A 29 14.93 -8.20 18.40
CA ARG A 29 14.71 -9.36 19.32
C ARG A 29 13.79 -10.39 18.74
N ARG A 30 12.69 -9.96 18.08
CA ARG A 30 11.73 -10.85 17.44
C ARG A 30 12.36 -11.64 16.30
N LEU A 31 13.07 -10.99 15.40
CA LEU A 31 13.71 -11.64 14.25
C LEU A 31 14.82 -12.60 14.67
N ARG A 32 15.61 -12.25 15.71
CA ARG A 32 16.57 -13.20 16.30
C ARG A 32 15.90 -14.47 16.84
N ARG A 33 14.79 -14.33 17.53
CA ARG A 33 14.02 -15.51 18.04
C ARG A 33 13.47 -16.38 16.90
N LEU A 34 13.17 -15.79 15.76
CA LEU A 34 12.70 -16.49 14.58
C LEU A 34 13.84 -17.04 13.69
N GLY A 35 15.09 -16.85 14.08
CA GLY A 35 16.24 -17.29 13.29
C GLY A 35 16.56 -16.42 12.07
N HIS A 36 15.92 -15.27 11.92
CA HIS A 36 16.11 -14.35 10.79
C HIS A 36 17.12 -13.25 11.10
N THR A 37 18.33 -13.61 11.51
CA THR A 37 19.39 -12.63 11.85
C THR A 37 19.96 -11.94 10.65
N SER A 38 20.02 -12.61 9.50
CA SER A 38 20.59 -12.09 8.25
C SER A 38 19.87 -10.87 7.66
N VAL A 39 18.61 -10.60 8.07
CA VAL A 39 17.84 -9.44 7.60
C VAL A 39 18.51 -8.10 7.97
N PHE A 40 19.42 -8.09 8.92
CA PHE A 40 20.14 -6.87 9.37
C PHE A 40 21.60 -6.84 8.94
N GLU A 41 22.11 -7.90 8.34
CA GLU A 41 23.49 -8.01 7.87
C GLU A 41 23.54 -7.69 6.37
N PHE A 42 23.24 -6.44 6.03
CA PHE A 42 23.37 -5.99 4.65
C PHE A 42 24.82 -5.66 4.37
N ALA A 43 25.58 -6.61 3.89
CA ALA A 43 26.84 -6.29 3.23
C ALA A 43 26.53 -5.59 1.90
N ALA A 44 27.17 -4.46 1.64
CA ALA A 44 27.10 -3.77 0.36
C ALA A 44 27.45 -4.78 -0.76
N GLY A 45 26.51 -5.06 -1.66
CA GLY A 45 26.67 -6.03 -2.73
C GLY A 45 26.09 -7.44 -2.49
N SER A 46 25.66 -7.77 -1.27
CA SER A 46 24.82 -8.95 -1.08
C SER A 46 23.42 -8.65 -1.64
N GLY A 47 22.97 -9.42 -2.61
CA GLY A 47 21.62 -9.27 -3.13
C GLY A 47 20.59 -9.34 -2.00
N LEU A 48 19.84 -8.26 -1.80
CA LEU A 48 18.82 -8.09 -0.76
C LEU A 48 17.56 -8.94 -0.99
N TRP A 49 17.72 -10.09 -1.60
CA TRP A 49 16.60 -10.95 -1.96
C TRP A 49 16.21 -11.82 -0.77
N ALA A 50 14.93 -11.90 -0.53
CA ALA A 50 14.40 -12.84 0.45
C ALA A 50 14.82 -14.27 0.03
N LEU A 51 15.54 -14.96 0.92
CA LEU A 51 16.03 -16.33 0.64
C LEU A 51 14.89 -17.34 0.33
N THR A 52 13.66 -17.00 0.76
CA THR A 52 12.44 -17.80 0.56
C THR A 52 11.49 -17.23 -0.49
N GLY A 53 11.85 -16.09 -1.11
CA GLY A 53 11.06 -15.46 -2.16
C GLY A 53 11.37 -16.01 -3.55
N PRO A 54 10.55 -15.68 -4.56
CA PRO A 54 10.90 -15.94 -5.95
C PRO A 54 12.23 -15.29 -6.30
N PRO A 55 13.08 -15.96 -7.12
CA PRO A 55 14.35 -15.36 -7.52
C PRO A 55 14.12 -14.07 -8.31
N PRO A 56 15.08 -13.14 -8.29
CA PRO A 56 15.03 -11.94 -9.10
C PRO A 56 14.88 -12.30 -10.58
N ARG A 57 14.02 -11.57 -11.27
CA ARG A 57 13.82 -11.74 -12.71
C ARG A 57 14.44 -10.58 -13.45
N SER A 58 15.08 -10.83 -14.57
CA SER A 58 15.52 -9.81 -15.52
C SER A 58 14.36 -9.37 -16.41
N GLY A 59 14.53 -8.25 -17.12
CA GLY A 59 13.53 -7.74 -18.06
C GLY A 59 12.41 -6.93 -17.41
N ASN A 60 12.60 -6.47 -16.17
CA ASN A 60 11.66 -5.53 -15.53
C ASN A 60 11.83 -4.15 -16.15
N ALA A 61 10.71 -3.48 -16.43
CA ALA A 61 10.64 -2.07 -16.75
C ALA A 61 9.99 -1.30 -15.59
N VAL A 62 10.49 -0.11 -15.31
CA VAL A 62 9.95 0.76 -14.27
C VAL A 62 9.70 2.13 -14.86
N GLU A 63 8.47 2.60 -14.74
CA GLU A 63 8.08 3.96 -15.08
C GLU A 63 7.71 4.71 -13.80
N VAL A 64 8.23 5.94 -13.66
CA VAL A 64 7.90 6.82 -12.54
C VAL A 64 6.80 7.77 -12.98
N LEU A 65 5.62 7.61 -12.42
CA LEU A 65 4.49 8.51 -12.63
C LEU A 65 4.43 9.54 -11.50
N VAL A 66 4.43 10.81 -11.87
CA VAL A 66 4.35 11.93 -10.91
C VAL A 66 2.95 12.49 -10.95
N ASP A 67 2.34 12.65 -9.74
CA ASP A 67 0.99 13.12 -9.46
C ASP A 67 -0.15 12.11 -9.70
N GLY A 68 -1.32 12.46 -9.12
CA GLY A 68 -2.49 11.58 -9.16
C GLY A 68 -3.16 11.52 -10.53
N GLU A 69 -3.10 12.58 -11.32
CA GLU A 69 -3.71 12.62 -12.65
C GLU A 69 -3.07 11.60 -13.59
N ARG A 70 -1.72 11.61 -13.67
CA ARG A 70 -0.98 10.65 -14.50
C ARG A 70 -1.12 9.21 -14.00
N VAL A 71 -1.06 9.01 -12.68
CA VAL A 71 -1.22 7.68 -12.07
C VAL A 71 -2.62 7.12 -12.32
N CYS A 72 -3.66 7.90 -12.09
CA CYS A 72 -5.04 7.44 -12.29
C CYS A 72 -5.35 7.18 -13.77
N GLY A 73 -4.85 8.03 -14.69
CA GLY A 73 -4.97 7.80 -16.12
C GLY A 73 -4.29 6.52 -16.58
N ALA A 74 -3.07 6.25 -16.10
CA ALA A 74 -2.35 5.02 -16.40
C ALA A 74 -3.08 3.79 -15.85
N ILE A 75 -3.59 3.84 -14.61
CA ILE A 75 -4.40 2.76 -14.03
C ILE A 75 -5.65 2.51 -14.87
N ALA A 76 -6.37 3.56 -15.29
CA ALA A 76 -7.56 3.42 -16.12
C ALA A 76 -7.25 2.73 -17.46
N ALA A 77 -6.16 3.11 -18.12
CA ALA A 77 -5.72 2.51 -19.37
C ALA A 77 -5.35 1.03 -19.21
N GLU A 78 -4.60 0.66 -18.17
CA GLU A 78 -4.23 -0.72 -17.87
C GLU A 78 -5.47 -1.58 -17.54
N LEU A 79 -6.41 -1.05 -16.78
CA LEU A 79 -7.67 -1.74 -16.49
C LEU A 79 -8.50 -1.96 -17.76
N ALA A 80 -8.60 -0.96 -18.63
CA ALA A 80 -9.30 -1.08 -19.91
C ALA A 80 -8.68 -2.15 -20.82
N GLY A 81 -7.35 -2.27 -20.82
CA GLY A 81 -6.58 -3.26 -21.58
C GLY A 81 -6.54 -4.68 -20.98
N ALA A 82 -7.10 -4.91 -19.80
CA ALA A 82 -7.02 -6.22 -19.15
C ALA A 82 -7.86 -7.28 -19.87
N HIS A 83 -7.27 -8.46 -20.13
CA HIS A 83 -7.89 -9.54 -20.91
C HIS A 83 -8.01 -10.88 -20.16
N SER A 84 -7.34 -11.07 -19.03
CA SER A 84 -7.35 -12.36 -18.32
C SER A 84 -7.75 -12.21 -16.86
N GLN A 85 -7.02 -11.40 -16.11
CA GLN A 85 -7.26 -11.21 -14.67
C GLN A 85 -6.80 -9.84 -14.22
N VAL A 86 -7.45 -9.31 -13.18
CA VAL A 86 -7.05 -8.09 -12.47
C VAL A 86 -6.96 -8.39 -10.98
N HIS A 87 -5.77 -8.21 -10.40
CA HIS A 87 -5.56 -8.34 -8.97
C HIS A 87 -5.19 -6.99 -8.37
N ILE A 88 -6.00 -6.50 -7.46
CA ILE A 88 -5.79 -5.24 -6.75
C ILE A 88 -5.48 -5.57 -5.29
N ALA A 89 -4.34 -5.12 -4.80
CA ALA A 89 -3.99 -5.21 -3.39
C ALA A 89 -3.71 -3.82 -2.84
N GLY A 90 -4.32 -3.46 -1.72
CA GLY A 90 -4.16 -2.13 -1.17
C GLY A 90 -4.60 -2.00 0.28
N TRP A 91 -4.24 -0.85 0.84
CA TRP A 91 -4.64 -0.46 2.18
C TRP A 91 -6.11 -0.06 2.25
N HIS A 92 -6.55 0.69 1.26
CA HIS A 92 -7.90 1.24 1.15
C HIS A 92 -8.27 1.42 -0.31
N LEU A 93 -9.55 1.31 -0.61
CA LEU A 93 -10.12 1.61 -1.91
C LEU A 93 -11.38 2.43 -1.68
N THR A 94 -11.56 3.47 -2.49
CA THR A 94 -12.75 4.32 -2.47
C THR A 94 -13.60 3.99 -3.70
N PRO A 95 -14.71 3.25 -3.56
CA PRO A 95 -15.50 2.80 -4.71
C PRO A 95 -16.04 3.94 -5.58
N GLY A 96 -16.45 5.05 -4.96
CA GLY A 96 -16.95 6.23 -5.66
C GLY A 96 -15.88 7.20 -6.17
N PHE A 97 -14.58 6.81 -6.14
CA PHE A 97 -13.53 7.65 -6.69
C PHE A 97 -13.52 7.56 -8.23
N GLU A 98 -13.48 8.72 -8.89
CA GLU A 98 -13.37 8.81 -10.35
C GLU A 98 -11.90 8.67 -10.77
N LEU A 99 -11.58 7.66 -11.58
CA LEU A 99 -10.22 7.43 -12.07
C LEU A 99 -9.78 8.46 -13.10
N THR A 100 -10.72 8.95 -13.92
CA THR A 100 -10.46 9.96 -14.94
C THR A 100 -11.49 11.08 -14.80
N ARG A 101 -11.07 12.31 -15.08
CA ARG A 101 -11.93 13.49 -15.07
C ARG A 101 -12.41 13.89 -16.47
N ASP A 102 -11.76 13.33 -17.48
CA ASP A 102 -12.04 13.61 -18.89
C ASP A 102 -12.87 12.47 -19.47
N GLY A 103 -14.02 12.77 -20.02
CA GLY A 103 -14.95 11.80 -20.61
C GLY A 103 -16.12 11.42 -19.68
N ASP A 104 -16.73 10.26 -19.93
CA ASP A 104 -17.78 9.75 -19.04
C ASP A 104 -17.20 9.44 -17.66
N PRO A 105 -17.69 10.09 -16.60
CA PRO A 105 -17.18 9.86 -15.25
C PRO A 105 -17.51 8.44 -14.84
N SER A 106 -16.51 7.58 -14.78
CA SER A 106 -16.66 6.22 -14.29
C SER A 106 -15.95 6.07 -12.96
N THR A 107 -16.70 5.65 -11.96
CA THR A 107 -16.13 5.38 -10.65
C THR A 107 -15.32 4.09 -10.66
N VAL A 108 -14.41 3.94 -9.71
CA VAL A 108 -13.66 2.68 -9.51
C VAL A 108 -14.60 1.48 -9.45
N ARG A 109 -15.75 1.64 -8.77
CA ARG A 109 -16.78 0.59 -8.70
C ARG A 109 -17.29 0.21 -10.08
N ASP A 110 -17.69 1.19 -10.89
CA ASP A 110 -18.29 0.94 -12.21
C ASP A 110 -17.27 0.33 -13.17
N VAL A 111 -16.03 0.80 -13.13
CA VAL A 111 -14.91 0.22 -13.90
C VAL A 111 -14.69 -1.23 -13.51
N LEU A 112 -14.62 -1.55 -12.22
CA LEU A 112 -14.38 -2.91 -11.75
C LEU A 112 -15.57 -3.82 -12.00
N ALA A 113 -16.81 -3.32 -11.92
CA ALA A 113 -18.01 -4.07 -12.26
C ALA A 113 -18.02 -4.46 -13.74
N GLY A 114 -17.80 -3.50 -14.66
CA GLY A 114 -17.70 -3.79 -16.09
C GLY A 114 -16.52 -4.72 -16.45
N LEU A 115 -15.41 -4.64 -15.71
CA LEU A 115 -14.31 -5.59 -15.87
C LEU A 115 -14.69 -7.01 -15.43
N ALA A 116 -15.40 -7.15 -14.33
CA ALA A 116 -15.79 -8.45 -13.78
C ALA A 116 -16.71 -9.25 -14.71
N GLU A 117 -17.36 -8.61 -15.68
CA GLU A 117 -18.15 -9.29 -16.70
C GLU A 117 -17.30 -10.09 -17.71
N ARG A 118 -15.99 -9.75 -17.83
CA ARG A 118 -15.11 -10.32 -18.87
C ARG A 118 -13.80 -10.89 -18.35
N VAL A 119 -13.35 -10.53 -17.15
CA VAL A 119 -12.11 -11.02 -16.55
C VAL A 119 -12.28 -11.35 -15.07
N ASP A 120 -11.38 -12.19 -14.51
CA ASP A 120 -11.37 -12.49 -13.07
C ASP A 120 -10.82 -11.29 -12.30
N VAL A 121 -11.67 -10.61 -11.52
CA VAL A 121 -11.30 -9.45 -10.71
C VAL A 121 -11.23 -9.83 -9.25
N ARG A 122 -10.06 -9.67 -8.63
CA ARG A 122 -9.84 -9.94 -7.20
C ARG A 122 -9.31 -8.71 -6.51
N VAL A 123 -9.98 -8.31 -5.44
CA VAL A 123 -9.60 -7.17 -4.61
C VAL A 123 -9.25 -7.63 -3.21
N LEU A 124 -8.01 -7.42 -2.79
CA LEU A 124 -7.51 -7.68 -1.46
C LEU A 124 -7.28 -6.35 -0.73
N LEU A 125 -8.07 -6.08 0.30
CA LEU A 125 -7.92 -4.89 1.12
C LEU A 125 -7.49 -5.27 2.53
N TRP A 126 -6.71 -4.39 3.15
CA TRP A 126 -6.39 -4.55 4.56
C TRP A 126 -7.65 -4.50 5.42
N ALA A 127 -7.84 -5.51 6.27
CA ALA A 127 -9.07 -5.71 7.04
C ALA A 127 -9.34 -4.62 8.12
N GLY A 128 -8.40 -3.69 8.31
CA GLY A 128 -8.46 -2.70 9.38
C GLY A 128 -7.92 -3.22 10.72
N PRO A 129 -7.54 -2.32 11.64
CA PRO A 129 -7.02 -2.69 12.95
C PRO A 129 -8.13 -3.31 13.81
N PRO A 130 -7.77 -4.15 14.78
CA PRO A 130 -8.74 -4.68 15.75
C PRO A 130 -9.30 -3.58 16.67
N VAL A 131 -8.57 -2.48 16.83
CA VAL A 131 -8.93 -1.32 17.66
C VAL A 131 -9.37 -0.18 16.77
N PRO A 132 -10.52 0.50 17.02
CA PRO A 132 -11.07 1.53 16.14
C PRO A 132 -10.32 2.88 16.20
N ALA A 133 -9.13 2.93 16.79
CA ALA A 133 -8.32 4.14 16.92
C ALA A 133 -7.67 4.60 15.59
N PHE A 134 -7.62 3.75 14.58
CA PHE A 134 -6.97 4.04 13.29
C PHE A 134 -7.91 3.76 12.12
N GLN A 135 -7.78 4.53 11.06
CA GLN A 135 -8.52 4.32 9.81
C GLN A 135 -7.65 3.60 8.77
N PRO A 136 -8.27 2.82 7.85
CA PRO A 136 -9.69 2.47 7.81
C PRO A 136 -10.09 1.48 8.91
N THR A 137 -11.27 1.70 9.51
CA THR A 137 -11.81 0.76 10.50
C THR A 137 -12.36 -0.49 9.81
N ARG A 138 -12.51 -1.61 10.55
CA ARG A 138 -13.12 -2.84 10.02
C ARG A 138 -14.54 -2.60 9.47
N LYS A 139 -15.30 -1.68 10.07
CA LYS A 139 -16.63 -1.30 9.59
C LYS A 139 -16.56 -0.64 8.21
N MET A 140 -15.61 0.26 8.00
CA MET A 140 -15.39 0.91 6.70
C MET A 140 -14.99 -0.11 5.62
N VAL A 141 -14.07 -1.02 5.93
CA VAL A 141 -13.64 -2.05 4.97
C VAL A 141 -14.81 -2.98 4.59
N ARG A 142 -15.66 -3.36 5.55
CA ARG A 142 -16.86 -4.14 5.26
C ARG A 142 -17.87 -3.39 4.39
N ALA A 143 -18.02 -2.08 4.60
CA ALA A 143 -18.89 -1.25 3.76
C ALA A 143 -18.37 -1.16 2.32
N VAL A 144 -17.05 -0.98 2.13
CA VAL A 144 -16.42 -1.01 0.80
C VAL A 144 -16.65 -2.37 0.12
N ARG A 145 -16.44 -3.47 0.85
CA ARG A 145 -16.70 -4.81 0.33
C ARG A 145 -18.15 -4.98 -0.14
N ALA A 146 -19.12 -4.54 0.64
CA ALA A 146 -20.53 -4.63 0.27
C ALA A 146 -20.85 -3.83 -1.01
N GLN A 147 -20.24 -2.66 -1.18
CA GLN A 147 -20.39 -1.82 -2.38
C GLN A 147 -19.76 -2.43 -3.64
N LEU A 148 -18.72 -3.26 -3.48
CA LEU A 148 -18.06 -3.93 -4.63
C LEU A 148 -18.70 -5.26 -5.00
N GLN A 149 -19.53 -5.86 -4.12
CA GLN A 149 -20.17 -7.16 -4.33
C GLN A 149 -21.65 -7.06 -4.76
N GLY A 150 -22.25 -5.87 -4.69
CA GLY A 150 -23.63 -5.57 -5.12
C GLY A 150 -23.71 -4.98 -6.49
#